data_de998ab42085eca2dde4f91d8287cd46
#
_entry.id   de998ab42085eca2dde4f91d8287cd46
#
_cell.length_a   1.000
_cell.length_b   1.000
_cell.length_c   1.000
_cell.angle_alpha   90.00
_cell.angle_beta   90.00
_cell.angle_gamma   90.00
#
_symmetry.space_group_name_H-M   'P 1'
#
loop_
_entity.id
_entity.type
_entity.pdbx_description
1 polymer ?
#
loop_
_entity_poly.entity_id
_entity_poly.type
_entity_poly.pdbx_seq_one_letter_code
_entity_poly.pdbx_strand_id
1 'polypeptide(L)'
;MPHLGRTPRPGPTPRPGRGPRPAGTTALGPRTALRVGFGVPGTAHPLLASAEWAELTRSHDALHWVVLNVAGGPGDRPDPHCLDAAGRLRNAGVRVLGHLDAAYGARSFGELVSDAHRYLDWYLVDGFYLARCPTERTALPEVRRTVTTLRALLGRAHVVFGHGTHPYPGYIESADQLVTFSGPWSDYRWSQAAEWTADYPPECFCHLVHGVPRGHLDEALRVARWQGASTIYFTDRADGGGSGAGGDPWEALPGYWDEIVSRIGPGVSE
;
A
#
# COMPACT_ATOMS: atom_id res chain seq x y z
N MET A 1 -43.98 16.55 -77.43
CA MET A 1 -42.51 16.26 -77.56
C MET A 1 -41.91 16.61 -76.23
N PRO A 2 -41.52 15.62 -75.34
CA PRO A 2 -40.89 15.93 -74.08
C PRO A 2 -39.37 15.90 -74.22
N HIS A 3 -38.71 16.89 -73.65
CA HIS A 3 -37.28 17.03 -73.58
C HIS A 3 -36.70 16.02 -72.66
N LEU A 4 -35.74 15.23 -73.16
CA LEU A 4 -34.90 14.33 -72.42
C LEU A 4 -33.81 15.13 -71.60
N GLY A 5 -33.96 15.14 -70.29
CA GLY A 5 -32.97 15.70 -69.36
C GLY A 5 -31.74 14.79 -69.24
N ARG A 6 -30.55 15.35 -69.45
CA ARG A 6 -29.24 14.71 -69.23
C ARG A 6 -28.97 14.57 -67.73
N THR A 7 -28.74 13.36 -67.28
CA THR A 7 -28.18 13.08 -65.94
C THR A 7 -26.70 13.48 -65.86
N PRO A 8 -26.27 14.16 -64.80
CA PRO A 8 -24.86 14.46 -64.57
C PRO A 8 -24.10 13.22 -64.07
N ARG A 9 -22.85 13.06 -64.60
CA ARG A 9 -21.92 12.04 -64.19
C ARG A 9 -21.46 12.26 -62.74
N PRO A 10 -21.30 11.21 -61.93
CA PRO A 10 -20.69 11.33 -60.59
C PRO A 10 -19.23 11.69 -60.68
N GLY A 11 -18.80 12.69 -59.87
CA GLY A 11 -17.44 13.12 -59.70
C GLY A 11 -16.60 12.10 -58.91
N PRO A 12 -15.26 12.17 -58.98
CA PRO A 12 -14.38 11.21 -58.34
C PRO A 12 -14.45 11.33 -56.80
N THR A 13 -14.61 10.17 -56.14
CA THR A 13 -14.55 10.02 -54.68
C THR A 13 -13.18 10.44 -54.12
N PRO A 14 -13.13 11.25 -53.05
CA PRO A 14 -11.87 11.57 -52.40
C PRO A 14 -11.30 10.33 -51.70
N ARG A 15 -10.00 10.12 -51.91
CA ARG A 15 -9.21 9.08 -51.22
C ARG A 15 -9.18 9.39 -49.72
N PRO A 16 -9.31 8.36 -48.83
CA PRO A 16 -9.15 8.56 -47.40
C PRO A 16 -7.72 9.04 -47.09
N GLY A 17 -7.65 10.20 -46.43
CA GLY A 17 -6.42 10.77 -45.93
C GLY A 17 -5.75 9.81 -44.95
N ARG A 18 -4.45 9.57 -45.09
CA ARG A 18 -3.64 8.90 -44.08
C ARG A 18 -3.74 9.71 -42.79
N GLY A 19 -4.36 9.11 -41.76
CA GLY A 19 -4.32 9.63 -40.39
C GLY A 19 -2.87 9.77 -39.89
N PRO A 20 -2.61 10.68 -38.96
CA PRO A 20 -1.28 10.86 -38.39
C PRO A 20 -0.80 9.55 -37.77
N ARG A 21 0.41 9.11 -38.11
CA ARG A 21 1.12 8.03 -37.43
C ARG A 21 1.22 8.40 -35.96
N PRO A 22 0.96 7.47 -35.02
CA PRO A 22 1.27 7.72 -33.62
C PRO A 22 2.77 8.01 -33.51
N ALA A 23 3.08 9.15 -32.91
CA ALA A 23 4.42 9.59 -32.60
C ALA A 23 5.14 8.54 -31.75
N GLY A 24 6.41 8.39 -32.02
CA GLY A 24 7.34 7.39 -31.57
C GLY A 24 7.17 6.90 -30.13
N THR A 25 7.35 5.60 -30.01
CA THR A 25 7.75 4.94 -28.77
C THR A 25 8.89 5.73 -28.14
N THR A 26 8.56 6.52 -27.13
CA THR A 26 9.57 7.12 -26.25
C THR A 26 10.30 5.93 -25.62
N ALA A 27 11.56 5.75 -25.96
CA ALA A 27 12.42 4.78 -25.31
C ALA A 27 12.32 5.01 -23.80
N LEU A 28 11.86 4.01 -23.04
CA LEU A 28 11.96 4.02 -21.59
C LEU A 28 13.44 4.28 -21.29
N GLY A 29 13.72 5.41 -20.64
CA GLY A 29 15.01 5.68 -20.05
C GLY A 29 15.41 4.53 -19.11
N PRO A 30 16.68 4.44 -18.70
CA PRO A 30 17.15 3.36 -17.84
C PRO A 30 16.19 3.25 -16.66
N ARG A 31 15.55 2.08 -16.51
CA ARG A 31 14.66 1.79 -15.37
C ARG A 31 15.49 2.01 -14.14
N THR A 32 15.26 3.11 -13.42
CA THR A 32 15.82 3.31 -12.09
C THR A 32 15.53 2.04 -11.32
N ALA A 33 16.57 1.42 -10.74
CA ALA A 33 16.40 0.17 -10.02
C ALA A 33 15.29 0.37 -8.99
N LEU A 34 14.30 -0.54 -9.00
CA LEU A 34 13.14 -0.48 -8.12
C LEU A 34 13.63 -0.44 -6.68
N ARG A 35 13.49 0.71 -6.00
CA ARG A 35 13.82 0.82 -4.59
C ARG A 35 12.71 0.15 -3.79
N VAL A 36 13.01 -1.01 -3.26
CA VAL A 36 12.14 -1.70 -2.31
C VAL A 36 12.36 -1.09 -0.92
N GLY A 37 11.28 -0.89 -0.18
CA GLY A 37 11.33 -0.42 1.21
C GLY A 37 10.29 -1.13 2.07
N PHE A 38 10.29 -0.84 3.36
CA PHE A 38 9.40 -1.49 4.31
C PHE A 38 8.17 -0.64 4.64
N GLY A 39 7.02 -1.30 4.67
CA GLY A 39 5.82 -0.81 5.31
C GLY A 39 5.51 -1.68 6.51
N VAL A 40 5.68 -1.16 7.72
CA VAL A 40 5.47 -1.92 8.96
C VAL A 40 4.00 -1.84 9.37
N PRO A 41 3.21 -2.93 9.28
CA PRO A 41 1.75 -2.89 9.43
C PRO A 41 1.27 -2.81 10.88
N GLY A 42 2.15 -3.07 11.84
CA GLY A 42 1.88 -3.03 13.25
C GLY A 42 3.16 -3.18 14.07
N THR A 43 3.06 -2.90 15.33
CA THR A 43 4.09 -3.17 16.34
C THR A 43 3.40 -3.12 17.69
N ALA A 44 3.78 -3.98 18.62
CA ALA A 44 3.25 -3.94 19.98
C ALA A 44 3.46 -2.56 20.63
N HIS A 45 2.66 -2.29 21.66
CA HIS A 45 2.70 -1.01 22.36
C HIS A 45 4.13 -0.61 22.77
N PRO A 46 4.56 0.67 22.63
CA PRO A 46 5.94 1.12 22.88
C PRO A 46 6.48 0.78 24.26
N LEU A 47 5.65 0.66 25.28
CA LEU A 47 6.08 0.17 26.60
C LEU A 47 6.51 -1.30 26.60
N LEU A 48 5.90 -2.12 25.74
CA LEU A 48 6.17 -3.55 25.68
C LEU A 48 7.27 -3.88 24.64
N ALA A 49 7.40 -3.06 23.62
CA ALA A 49 8.27 -3.25 22.46
C ALA A 49 9.22 -2.06 22.23
N SER A 50 9.77 -1.50 23.30
CA SER A 50 10.62 -0.29 23.23
C SER A 50 11.86 -0.49 22.36
N ALA A 51 12.41 -1.70 22.33
CA ALA A 51 13.55 -2.05 21.48
C ALA A 51 13.20 -2.02 19.99
N GLU A 52 12.05 -2.56 19.62
CA GLU A 52 11.55 -2.56 18.23
C GLU A 52 11.29 -1.14 17.74
N TRP A 53 10.66 -0.29 18.56
CA TRP A 53 10.44 1.12 18.19
C TRP A 53 11.75 1.91 18.03
N ALA A 54 12.76 1.62 18.87
CA ALA A 54 14.09 2.20 18.71
C ALA A 54 14.75 1.70 17.43
N GLU A 55 14.58 0.42 17.09
CA GLU A 55 15.11 -0.19 15.88
C GLU A 55 14.48 0.42 14.62
N LEU A 56 13.17 0.60 14.59
CA LEU A 56 12.49 1.28 13.49
C LEU A 56 13.03 2.70 13.28
N THR A 57 13.35 3.41 14.35
CA THR A 57 13.95 4.75 14.26
C THR A 57 15.37 4.69 13.66
N ARG A 58 16.18 3.66 13.99
CA ARG A 58 17.52 3.46 13.40
C ARG A 58 17.47 3.08 11.93
N SER A 59 16.49 2.28 11.53
CA SER A 59 16.33 1.76 10.17
C SER A 59 15.53 2.70 9.24
N HIS A 60 15.41 3.98 9.60
CA HIS A 60 14.52 4.96 8.95
C HIS A 60 14.68 5.06 7.43
N ASP A 61 15.90 4.95 6.90
CA ASP A 61 16.17 5.04 5.45
C ASP A 61 15.53 3.93 4.62
N ALA A 62 15.23 2.79 5.25
CA ALA A 62 14.58 1.65 4.60
C ALA A 62 13.05 1.67 4.75
N LEU A 63 12.50 2.58 5.58
CA LEU A 63 11.09 2.60 5.89
C LEU A 63 10.31 3.55 4.95
N HIS A 64 9.25 3.05 4.34
CA HIS A 64 8.27 3.86 3.64
C HIS A 64 7.23 4.42 4.60
N TRP A 65 6.76 3.61 5.55
CA TRP A 65 5.81 3.99 6.59
C TRP A 65 5.76 2.97 7.73
N VAL A 66 5.26 3.41 8.88
CA VAL A 66 4.97 2.58 10.06
C VAL A 66 3.54 2.87 10.51
N VAL A 67 2.78 1.83 10.81
CA VAL A 67 1.40 1.97 11.33
C VAL A 67 1.43 2.06 12.85
N LEU A 68 0.80 3.10 13.38
CA LEU A 68 0.50 3.25 14.79
C LEU A 68 -0.90 2.68 15.08
N ASN A 69 -0.95 1.56 15.80
CA ASN A 69 -2.17 0.96 16.31
C ASN A 69 -2.10 0.95 17.84
N VAL A 70 -2.93 1.75 18.51
CA VAL A 70 -2.86 1.89 19.96
C VAL A 70 -3.71 0.83 20.65
N ALA A 71 -4.94 0.63 20.18
CA ALA A 71 -5.87 -0.35 20.74
C ALA A 71 -6.96 -0.73 19.70
N GLY A 72 -6.57 -1.31 18.56
CA GLY A 72 -7.48 -1.53 17.43
C GLY A 72 -7.91 -0.23 16.73
N GLY A 73 -7.21 0.88 17.00
CA GLY A 73 -7.50 2.25 16.60
C GLY A 73 -6.70 3.23 17.47
N PRO A 74 -7.14 4.49 17.63
CA PRO A 74 -6.45 5.54 18.39
C PRO A 74 -6.49 5.36 19.92
N GLY A 75 -7.28 4.40 20.41
CA GLY A 75 -7.57 4.24 21.83
C GLY A 75 -8.65 5.19 22.34
N ASP A 76 -8.97 5.06 23.63
CA ASP A 76 -10.03 5.85 24.30
C ASP A 76 -9.52 7.20 24.83
N ARG A 77 -8.20 7.33 25.01
CA ARG A 77 -7.50 8.52 25.50
C ARG A 77 -6.11 8.62 24.88
N PRO A 78 -5.51 9.84 24.84
CA PRO A 78 -4.14 10.01 24.40
C PRO A 78 -3.16 9.15 25.19
N ASP A 79 -2.26 8.45 24.51
CA ASP A 79 -1.18 7.68 25.12
C ASP A 79 0.17 8.38 24.91
N PRO A 80 0.85 8.84 25.96
CA PRO A 80 2.09 9.61 25.85
C PRO A 80 3.25 8.77 25.26
N HIS A 81 3.25 7.46 25.47
CA HIS A 81 4.29 6.59 24.93
C HIS A 81 4.14 6.40 23.42
N CYS A 82 2.90 6.27 22.96
CA CYS A 82 2.60 6.23 21.53
C CYS A 82 2.89 7.57 20.84
N LEU A 83 2.58 8.69 21.48
CA LEU A 83 2.93 10.03 20.99
C LEU A 83 4.45 10.21 20.86
N ASP A 84 5.20 9.83 21.89
CA ASP A 84 6.68 9.93 21.89
C ASP A 84 7.30 9.03 20.80
N ALA A 85 6.85 7.77 20.68
CA ALA A 85 7.32 6.85 19.65
C ALA A 85 7.02 7.36 18.23
N ALA A 86 5.80 7.82 17.98
CA ALA A 86 5.43 8.45 16.71
C ALA A 86 6.27 9.69 16.42
N GLY A 87 6.50 10.55 17.42
CA GLY A 87 7.34 11.74 17.29
C GLY A 87 8.78 11.43 16.92
N ARG A 88 9.40 10.39 17.50
CA ARG A 88 10.74 9.96 17.14
C ARG A 88 10.86 9.48 15.70
N LEU A 89 9.91 8.65 15.24
CA LEU A 89 9.88 8.19 13.85
C LEU A 89 9.72 9.36 12.88
N ARG A 90 8.80 10.28 13.14
CA ARG A 90 8.59 11.46 12.28
C ARG A 90 9.82 12.36 12.24
N ASN A 91 10.50 12.57 13.37
CA ASN A 91 11.76 13.32 13.43
C ASN A 91 12.88 12.65 12.64
N ALA A 92 12.85 11.32 12.51
CA ALA A 92 13.74 10.56 11.64
C ALA A 92 13.30 10.54 10.15
N GLY A 93 12.18 11.18 9.80
CA GLY A 93 11.67 11.27 8.43
C GLY A 93 10.78 10.11 8.00
N VAL A 94 10.41 9.21 8.92
CA VAL A 94 9.51 8.08 8.65
C VAL A 94 8.05 8.55 8.74
N ARG A 95 7.22 8.18 7.76
CA ARG A 95 5.77 8.41 7.83
C ARG A 95 5.13 7.51 8.87
N VAL A 96 4.36 8.11 9.78
CA VAL A 96 3.54 7.38 10.75
C VAL A 96 2.08 7.42 10.31
N LEU A 97 1.47 6.26 10.11
CA LEU A 97 0.09 6.12 9.67
C LEU A 97 -0.80 5.67 10.83
N GLY A 98 -1.91 6.37 11.05
CA GLY A 98 -2.92 5.93 12.02
C GLY A 98 -3.70 4.73 11.49
N HIS A 99 -3.88 3.70 12.32
CA HIS A 99 -4.66 2.51 11.99
C HIS A 99 -6.16 2.80 12.04
N LEU A 100 -6.85 2.69 10.91
CA LEU A 100 -8.31 2.79 10.80
C LEU A 100 -8.87 1.45 10.32
N ASP A 101 -9.61 0.78 11.16
CA ASP A 101 -10.24 -0.49 10.79
C ASP A 101 -11.55 -0.26 10.06
N ALA A 102 -11.59 -0.54 8.77
CA ALA A 102 -12.81 -0.42 7.96
C ALA A 102 -13.78 -1.60 8.12
N ALA A 103 -13.38 -2.67 8.80
CA ALA A 103 -14.18 -3.88 9.04
C ALA A 103 -14.90 -4.38 7.77
N TYR A 104 -14.20 -4.40 6.64
CA TYR A 104 -14.73 -4.76 5.32
C TYR A 104 -15.95 -3.92 4.88
N GLY A 105 -16.00 -2.65 5.31
CA GLY A 105 -17.10 -1.73 5.03
C GLY A 105 -18.23 -1.75 6.07
N ALA A 106 -18.10 -2.52 7.15
CA ALA A 106 -19.12 -2.56 8.20
C ALA A 106 -19.04 -1.37 9.17
N ARG A 107 -17.87 -0.71 9.30
CA ARG A 107 -17.73 0.50 10.13
C ARG A 107 -18.26 1.72 9.40
N SER A 108 -19.00 2.52 10.14
CA SER A 108 -19.60 3.74 9.59
C SER A 108 -18.56 4.81 9.28
N PHE A 109 -18.87 5.65 8.30
CA PHE A 109 -18.08 6.82 7.94
C PHE A 109 -17.77 7.73 9.16
N GLY A 110 -18.77 7.97 10.02
CA GLY A 110 -18.62 8.84 11.21
C GLY A 110 -17.61 8.30 12.21
N GLU A 111 -17.58 6.98 12.44
CA GLU A 111 -16.61 6.34 13.33
C GLU A 111 -15.20 6.45 12.78
N LEU A 112 -15.00 6.18 11.48
CA LEU A 112 -13.69 6.28 10.82
C LEU A 112 -13.14 7.72 10.87
N VAL A 113 -13.99 8.70 10.61
CA VAL A 113 -13.60 10.12 10.69
C VAL A 113 -13.32 10.55 12.14
N SER A 114 -14.09 10.07 13.12
CA SER A 114 -13.83 10.34 14.55
C SER A 114 -12.47 9.78 14.98
N ASP A 115 -12.13 8.55 14.59
CA ASP A 115 -10.84 7.96 14.90
C ASP A 115 -9.69 8.71 14.18
N ALA A 116 -9.90 9.14 12.94
CA ALA A 116 -8.92 9.94 12.23
C ALA A 116 -8.62 11.27 12.95
N HIS A 117 -9.64 11.97 13.43
CA HIS A 117 -9.45 13.19 14.24
C HIS A 117 -8.61 12.92 15.48
N ARG A 118 -8.93 11.84 16.24
CA ARG A 118 -8.15 11.45 17.43
C ARG A 118 -6.68 11.18 17.07
N TYR A 119 -6.41 10.49 15.96
CA TYR A 119 -5.02 10.27 15.50
C TYR A 119 -4.30 11.57 15.19
N LEU A 120 -4.96 12.51 14.54
CA LEU A 120 -4.38 13.81 14.22
C LEU A 120 -4.12 14.65 15.48
N ASP A 121 -5.09 14.71 16.38
CA ASP A 121 -5.01 15.53 17.58
C ASP A 121 -4.04 14.94 18.62
N TRP A 122 -3.99 13.62 18.76
CA TRP A 122 -3.24 12.96 19.85
C TRP A 122 -1.83 12.52 19.43
N TYR A 123 -1.64 12.12 18.17
CA TYR A 123 -0.39 11.49 17.72
C TYR A 123 0.25 12.18 16.52
N LEU A 124 -0.42 13.16 15.93
CA LEU A 124 0.10 13.95 14.81
C LEU A 124 0.55 13.08 13.61
N VAL A 125 -0.23 12.06 13.27
CA VAL A 125 0.11 11.12 12.17
C VAL A 125 0.19 11.80 10.81
N ASP A 126 0.94 11.21 9.86
CA ASP A 126 1.17 11.73 8.51
C ASP A 126 0.17 11.16 7.47
N GLY A 127 -0.69 10.26 7.90
CA GLY A 127 -1.66 9.61 7.04
C GLY A 127 -2.39 8.47 7.74
N PHE A 128 -2.98 7.58 6.94
CA PHE A 128 -3.83 6.51 7.48
C PHE A 128 -3.65 5.19 6.76
N TYR A 129 -3.64 4.12 7.52
CA TYR A 129 -3.75 2.76 7.05
C TYR A 129 -5.16 2.25 7.28
N LEU A 130 -5.94 2.07 6.20
CA LEU A 130 -7.29 1.51 6.28
C LEU A 130 -7.20 -0.01 6.29
N ALA A 131 -7.17 -0.59 7.46
CA ALA A 131 -7.17 -2.05 7.64
C ALA A 131 -8.52 -2.65 7.25
N ARG A 132 -8.51 -3.89 6.79
CA ARG A 132 -9.71 -4.64 6.37
C ARG A 132 -10.59 -3.82 5.42
N CYS A 133 -9.94 -3.18 4.43
CA CYS A 133 -10.63 -2.40 3.41
C CYS A 133 -11.44 -3.33 2.49
N PRO A 134 -12.69 -2.99 2.13
CA PRO A 134 -13.48 -3.81 1.20
C PRO A 134 -12.85 -3.86 -0.19
N THR A 135 -13.09 -4.95 -0.92
CA THR A 135 -12.47 -5.22 -2.24
C THR A 135 -13.43 -5.00 -3.41
N GLU A 136 -14.73 -4.97 -3.15
CA GLU A 136 -15.78 -4.97 -4.16
C GLU A 136 -16.00 -3.56 -4.75
N ARG A 137 -16.36 -3.52 -6.03
CA ARG A 137 -16.68 -2.28 -6.74
C ARG A 137 -17.80 -1.48 -6.07
N THR A 138 -18.78 -2.16 -5.47
CA THR A 138 -19.96 -1.55 -4.85
C THR A 138 -19.63 -0.73 -3.60
N ALA A 139 -18.55 -1.06 -2.88
CA ALA A 139 -18.11 -0.33 -1.71
C ALA A 139 -17.19 0.87 -2.04
N LEU A 140 -16.65 0.94 -3.25
CA LEU A 140 -15.70 1.98 -3.66
C LEU A 140 -16.20 3.43 -3.46
N PRO A 141 -17.47 3.78 -3.75
CA PRO A 141 -17.94 5.17 -3.56
C PRO A 141 -17.85 5.62 -2.10
N GLU A 142 -18.16 4.76 -1.12
CA GLU A 142 -18.08 5.10 0.30
C GLU A 142 -16.63 5.20 0.79
N VAL A 143 -15.75 4.32 0.30
CA VAL A 143 -14.31 4.40 0.59
C VAL A 143 -13.74 5.70 -0.01
N ARG A 144 -14.11 6.07 -1.22
CA ARG A 144 -13.69 7.36 -1.85
C ARG A 144 -14.13 8.57 -1.03
N ARG A 145 -15.36 8.55 -0.54
CA ARG A 145 -15.89 9.59 0.35
C ARG A 145 -15.04 9.71 1.61
N THR A 146 -14.75 8.59 2.26
CA THR A 146 -13.91 8.53 3.46
C THR A 146 -12.52 9.12 3.18
N VAL A 147 -11.83 8.65 2.14
CA VAL A 147 -10.48 9.14 1.79
C VAL A 147 -10.46 10.62 1.43
N THR A 148 -11.47 11.11 0.70
CA THR A 148 -11.58 12.53 0.39
C THR A 148 -11.63 13.37 1.67
N THR A 149 -12.38 12.90 2.67
CA THR A 149 -12.45 13.57 3.98
C THR A 149 -11.12 13.48 4.72
N LEU A 150 -10.48 12.29 4.79
CA LEU A 150 -9.18 12.12 5.42
C LEU A 150 -8.11 13.04 4.83
N ARG A 151 -8.10 13.17 3.49
CA ARG A 151 -7.19 14.09 2.80
C ARG A 151 -7.52 15.56 3.06
N ALA A 152 -8.79 15.90 3.23
CA ALA A 152 -9.19 17.26 3.59
C ALA A 152 -8.75 17.65 5.01
N LEU A 153 -8.74 16.69 5.94
CA LEU A 153 -8.29 16.92 7.33
C LEU A 153 -6.79 17.21 7.44
N LEU A 154 -5.96 16.54 6.63
CA LEU A 154 -4.50 16.59 6.74
C LEU A 154 -3.82 17.33 5.56
N GLY A 155 -4.56 17.72 4.54
CA GLY A 155 -4.05 18.34 3.31
C GLY A 155 -3.32 17.36 2.38
N ARG A 156 -2.35 16.59 2.86
CA ARG A 156 -1.56 15.61 2.10
C ARG A 156 -1.40 14.30 2.86
N ALA A 157 -2.52 13.72 3.29
CA ALA A 157 -2.51 12.43 3.95
C ALA A 157 -1.99 11.34 3.02
N HIS A 158 -0.99 10.57 3.46
CA HIS A 158 -0.62 9.32 2.81
C HIS A 158 -1.62 8.23 3.21
N VAL A 159 -2.27 7.61 2.23
CA VAL A 159 -3.34 6.64 2.47
C VAL A 159 -2.97 5.29 1.88
N VAL A 160 -2.95 4.27 2.74
CA VAL A 160 -2.71 2.87 2.37
C VAL A 160 -3.97 2.06 2.61
N PHE A 161 -4.40 1.27 1.61
CA PHE A 161 -5.52 0.36 1.77
C PHE A 161 -5.07 -1.06 2.05
N GLY A 162 -5.41 -1.57 3.23
CA GLY A 162 -5.15 -2.94 3.66
C GLY A 162 -6.24 -3.90 3.17
N HIS A 163 -6.25 -4.24 1.88
CA HIS A 163 -7.16 -5.24 1.34
C HIS A 163 -6.70 -6.67 1.62
N GLY A 164 -5.38 -6.89 1.61
CA GLY A 164 -4.78 -8.22 1.76
C GLY A 164 -4.93 -9.13 0.54
N THR A 165 -5.59 -8.68 -0.50
CA THR A 165 -5.79 -9.33 -1.80
C THR A 165 -5.97 -8.27 -2.88
N HIS A 166 -6.03 -8.68 -4.16
CA HIS A 166 -6.29 -7.75 -5.26
C HIS A 166 -7.75 -7.26 -5.23
N PRO A 167 -8.00 -5.96 -5.00
CA PRO A 167 -9.34 -5.40 -5.03
C PRO A 167 -9.79 -5.07 -6.47
N TYR A 168 -11.02 -4.55 -6.61
CA TYR A 168 -11.45 -3.91 -7.85
C TYR A 168 -10.46 -2.79 -8.25
N PRO A 169 -9.97 -2.75 -9.51
CA PRO A 169 -8.87 -1.84 -9.93
C PRO A 169 -9.10 -0.36 -9.62
N GLY A 170 -10.35 0.09 -9.60
CA GLY A 170 -10.68 1.49 -9.31
C GLY A 170 -10.29 1.99 -7.92
N TYR A 171 -9.89 1.13 -7.00
CA TYR A 171 -9.37 1.53 -5.69
C TYR A 171 -8.01 2.26 -5.79
N ILE A 172 -7.19 1.94 -6.80
CA ILE A 172 -5.86 2.54 -6.99
C ILE A 172 -5.91 4.08 -7.13
N GLU A 173 -7.01 4.62 -7.69
CA GLU A 173 -7.19 6.06 -7.86
C GLU A 173 -7.42 6.80 -6.54
N SER A 174 -7.71 6.08 -5.47
CA SER A 174 -8.12 6.64 -4.18
C SER A 174 -7.07 6.51 -3.09
N ALA A 175 -6.06 5.67 -3.28
CA ALA A 175 -4.98 5.43 -2.31
C ALA A 175 -3.62 5.78 -2.89
N ASP A 176 -2.64 5.96 -2.02
CA ASP A 176 -1.24 6.07 -2.43
C ASP A 176 -0.63 4.67 -2.59
N GLN A 177 -1.11 3.70 -1.80
CA GLN A 177 -0.72 2.30 -1.91
C GLN A 177 -1.88 1.34 -1.60
N LEU A 178 -1.85 0.17 -2.26
CA LEU A 178 -2.73 -0.97 -2.00
C LEU A 178 -1.91 -2.13 -1.46
N VAL A 179 -2.32 -2.72 -0.34
CA VAL A 179 -1.82 -4.01 0.11
C VAL A 179 -2.53 -5.09 -0.70
N THR A 180 -1.88 -5.58 -1.75
CA THR A 180 -2.44 -6.55 -2.68
C THR A 180 -2.15 -8.00 -2.29
N PHE A 181 -1.32 -8.20 -1.27
CA PHE A 181 -1.14 -9.47 -0.61
C PHE A 181 -0.92 -9.28 0.90
N SER A 182 -1.66 -10.02 1.72
CA SER A 182 -1.39 -10.19 3.15
C SER A 182 -1.72 -11.63 3.56
N GLY A 183 -0.72 -12.40 3.98
CA GLY A 183 -0.92 -13.81 4.31
C GLY A 183 0.37 -14.58 4.52
N PRO A 184 0.25 -15.94 4.67
CA PRO A 184 1.39 -16.80 4.95
C PRO A 184 2.31 -16.99 3.73
N TRP A 185 3.58 -17.29 4.02
CA TRP A 185 4.59 -17.62 3.01
C TRP A 185 4.18 -18.81 2.13
N SER A 186 3.50 -19.82 2.68
CA SER A 186 3.01 -20.98 1.94
C SER A 186 2.17 -20.57 0.73
N ASP A 187 1.37 -19.53 0.87
CA ASP A 187 0.45 -19.04 -0.16
C ASP A 187 1.14 -18.00 -1.06
N TYR A 188 1.98 -17.13 -0.46
CA TYR A 188 2.68 -16.09 -1.19
C TYR A 188 3.58 -16.62 -2.30
N ARG A 189 4.34 -17.67 -2.04
CA ARG A 189 5.26 -18.27 -3.01
C ARG A 189 4.58 -18.80 -4.28
N TRP A 190 3.28 -19.03 -4.24
CA TRP A 190 2.46 -19.51 -5.36
C TRP A 190 1.45 -18.47 -5.84
N SER A 191 1.42 -17.29 -5.21
CA SER A 191 0.51 -16.23 -5.59
C SER A 191 0.90 -15.63 -6.94
N GLN A 192 -0.08 -15.02 -7.60
CA GLN A 192 0.10 -14.33 -8.87
C GLN A 192 -0.46 -12.91 -8.76
N ALA A 193 0.23 -11.96 -9.38
CA ALA A 193 -0.28 -10.61 -9.53
C ALA A 193 -1.47 -10.60 -10.50
N ALA A 194 -2.47 -9.79 -10.23
CA ALA A 194 -3.55 -9.56 -11.17
C ALA A 194 -3.04 -8.75 -12.38
N GLU A 195 -3.50 -9.09 -13.61
CA GLU A 195 -3.02 -8.45 -14.84
C GLU A 195 -3.05 -6.92 -14.81
N TRP A 196 -4.10 -6.34 -14.23
CA TRP A 196 -4.28 -4.89 -14.16
C TRP A 196 -3.18 -4.17 -13.36
N THR A 197 -2.46 -4.88 -12.47
CA THR A 197 -1.37 -4.26 -11.68
C THR A 197 -0.17 -3.87 -12.56
N ALA A 198 -0.01 -4.49 -13.72
CA ALA A 198 1.05 -4.17 -14.67
C ALA A 198 0.92 -2.76 -15.30
N ASP A 199 -0.28 -2.17 -15.24
CA ASP A 199 -0.56 -0.83 -15.77
C ASP A 199 -0.13 0.29 -14.80
N TYR A 200 0.30 -0.06 -13.58
CA TYR A 200 0.62 0.90 -12.53
C TYR A 200 2.06 0.73 -12.01
N PRO A 201 2.67 1.82 -11.51
CA PRO A 201 4.02 1.73 -10.98
C PRO A 201 4.07 0.90 -9.68
N PRO A 202 5.19 0.19 -9.45
CA PRO A 202 5.36 -0.68 -8.27
C PRO A 202 5.19 0.02 -6.92
N GLU A 203 5.41 1.33 -6.88
CA GLU A 203 5.21 2.17 -5.69
C GLU A 203 3.77 2.17 -5.20
N CYS A 204 2.83 1.77 -6.04
CA CYS A 204 1.42 1.64 -5.68
C CYS A 204 1.09 0.36 -4.92
N PHE A 205 2.01 -0.60 -4.80
CA PHE A 205 1.72 -1.92 -4.26
C PHE A 205 2.58 -2.29 -3.06
N CYS A 206 1.94 -2.95 -2.10
CA CYS A 206 2.56 -3.44 -0.87
C CYS A 206 2.18 -4.91 -0.63
N HIS A 207 3.16 -5.71 -0.18
CA HIS A 207 2.96 -7.11 0.21
C HIS A 207 3.39 -7.34 1.66
N LEU A 208 2.50 -7.94 2.45
CA LEU A 208 2.72 -8.30 3.84
C LEU A 208 2.73 -9.83 3.95
N VAL A 209 3.85 -10.41 4.34
CA VAL A 209 4.01 -11.88 4.34
C VAL A 209 4.54 -12.34 5.69
N HIS A 210 3.82 -13.24 6.33
CA HIS A 210 4.24 -13.85 7.58
C HIS A 210 4.69 -15.31 7.39
N GLY A 211 5.40 -15.85 8.36
CA GLY A 211 5.93 -17.21 8.31
C GLY A 211 7.01 -17.42 7.25
N VAL A 212 7.74 -16.37 6.86
CA VAL A 212 8.84 -16.45 5.88
C VAL A 212 10.08 -17.00 6.56
N PRO A 213 10.56 -18.21 6.22
CA PRO A 213 11.79 -18.72 6.81
C PRO A 213 12.99 -17.90 6.34
N ARG A 214 13.96 -17.67 7.24
CA ARG A 214 15.18 -16.89 6.94
C ARG A 214 15.88 -17.31 5.64
N GLY A 215 15.94 -18.62 5.36
CA GLY A 215 16.55 -19.17 4.14
C GLY A 215 15.81 -18.86 2.84
N HIS A 216 14.58 -18.33 2.91
CA HIS A 216 13.75 -17.99 1.76
C HIS A 216 13.61 -16.48 1.52
N LEU A 217 14.36 -15.63 2.23
CA LEU A 217 14.30 -14.18 2.07
C LEU A 217 14.58 -13.72 0.64
N ASP A 218 15.59 -14.29 -0.03
CA ASP A 218 15.92 -13.93 -1.42
C ASP A 218 14.82 -14.37 -2.39
N GLU A 219 14.18 -15.52 -2.13
CA GLU A 219 13.03 -15.96 -2.92
C GLU A 219 11.85 -15.02 -2.72
N ALA A 220 11.55 -14.64 -1.48
CA ALA A 220 10.46 -13.71 -1.16
C ALA A 220 10.68 -12.33 -1.81
N LEU A 221 11.89 -11.80 -1.78
CA LEU A 221 12.26 -10.54 -2.43
C LEU A 221 12.11 -10.63 -3.96
N ARG A 222 12.51 -11.77 -4.57
CA ARG A 222 12.30 -11.97 -6.01
C ARG A 222 10.83 -12.02 -6.40
N VAL A 223 10.00 -12.71 -5.59
CA VAL A 223 8.55 -12.78 -5.80
C VAL A 223 7.94 -11.37 -5.72
N ALA A 224 8.29 -10.56 -4.69
CA ALA A 224 7.78 -9.19 -4.56
C ALA A 224 8.15 -8.33 -5.78
N ARG A 225 9.40 -8.35 -6.20
CA ARG A 225 9.87 -7.60 -7.38
C ARG A 225 9.16 -8.05 -8.67
N TRP A 226 9.01 -9.36 -8.85
CA TRP A 226 8.34 -9.93 -10.01
C TRP A 226 6.84 -9.56 -10.06
N GLN A 227 6.19 -9.54 -8.91
CA GLN A 227 4.79 -9.14 -8.77
C GLN A 227 4.59 -7.61 -8.73
N GLY A 228 5.68 -6.83 -8.80
CA GLY A 228 5.63 -5.38 -8.90
C GLY A 228 5.29 -4.66 -7.60
N ALA A 229 5.67 -5.20 -6.43
CA ALA A 229 5.54 -4.50 -5.15
C ALA A 229 6.85 -3.85 -4.74
N SER A 230 6.84 -2.53 -4.47
CA SER A 230 7.98 -1.79 -3.94
C SER A 230 7.96 -1.64 -2.42
N THR A 231 6.83 -1.87 -1.79
CA THR A 231 6.72 -1.88 -0.33
C THR A 231 6.44 -3.29 0.15
N ILE A 232 7.21 -3.74 1.12
CA ILE A 232 7.11 -5.09 1.67
C ILE A 232 7.17 -5.09 3.18
N TYR A 233 6.63 -6.15 3.79
CA TYR A 233 6.97 -6.57 5.15
C TYR A 233 7.00 -8.09 5.21
N PHE A 234 8.16 -8.65 5.57
CA PHE A 234 8.35 -10.08 5.70
C PHE A 234 8.74 -10.40 7.15
N THR A 235 8.04 -11.37 7.77
CA THR A 235 8.33 -11.81 9.12
C THR A 235 8.39 -13.34 9.20
N ASP A 236 9.27 -13.86 10.03
CA ASP A 236 9.36 -15.28 10.40
C ASP A 236 8.27 -15.70 11.39
N ARG A 237 7.56 -14.74 11.98
CA ARG A 237 6.42 -15.02 12.84
C ARG A 237 5.28 -15.61 12.03
N ALA A 238 4.60 -16.57 12.60
CA ALA A 238 3.43 -17.20 11.99
C ALA A 238 2.18 -16.80 12.75
N ASP A 239 1.05 -16.74 12.03
CA ASP A 239 -0.26 -16.62 12.65
C ASP A 239 -0.51 -17.86 13.51
N GLY A 240 -0.80 -17.64 14.79
CA GLY A 240 -0.98 -18.71 15.76
C GLY A 240 -2.30 -19.46 15.62
N GLY A 241 -2.56 -20.02 14.47
CA GLY A 241 -3.79 -20.73 14.10
C GLY A 241 -4.51 -21.44 15.25
N GLY A 242 -5.42 -20.77 15.92
CA GLY A 242 -6.51 -21.34 16.70
C GLY A 242 -6.20 -21.98 18.05
N SER A 243 -4.95 -22.06 18.49
CA SER A 243 -4.62 -22.64 19.81
C SER A 243 -3.75 -21.72 20.67
N GLY A 244 -4.32 -20.62 21.14
CA GLY A 244 -3.97 -19.96 22.42
C GLY A 244 -2.56 -19.41 22.68
N ALA A 245 -1.58 -19.61 21.80
CA ALA A 245 -0.19 -19.21 22.03
C ALA A 245 0.46 -18.44 20.86
N GLY A 246 -0.26 -18.15 19.78
CA GLY A 246 0.23 -17.39 18.64
C GLY A 246 -0.35 -15.98 18.66
N GLY A 247 0.49 -14.97 18.87
CA GLY A 247 0.13 -13.56 18.75
C GLY A 247 -0.08 -13.17 17.27
N ASP A 248 -0.55 -11.95 17.05
CA ASP A 248 -0.58 -11.31 15.73
C ASP A 248 0.86 -11.31 15.13
N PRO A 249 1.09 -11.87 13.92
CA PRO A 249 2.41 -11.91 13.31
C PRO A 249 3.03 -10.53 13.09
N TRP A 250 2.23 -9.48 13.17
CA TRP A 250 2.63 -8.10 12.95
C TRP A 250 3.07 -7.36 14.21
N GLU A 251 2.87 -7.92 15.41
CA GLU A 251 3.15 -7.24 16.68
C GLU A 251 4.63 -7.02 16.99
N ALA A 252 5.55 -7.69 16.30
CA ALA A 252 6.97 -7.52 16.53
C ALA A 252 7.78 -7.65 15.23
N LEU A 253 8.97 -7.04 15.24
CA LEU A 253 9.90 -7.14 14.12
C LEU A 253 10.35 -8.60 13.91
N PRO A 254 10.67 -9.00 12.67
CA PRO A 254 11.20 -10.33 12.38
C PRO A 254 12.57 -10.54 13.04
N GLY A 255 12.88 -11.78 13.40
CA GLY A 255 14.16 -12.16 13.99
C GLY A 255 15.39 -11.93 13.09
N TYR A 256 15.16 -11.65 11.81
CA TYR A 256 16.18 -11.32 10.81
C TYR A 256 16.10 -9.85 10.31
N TRP A 257 15.57 -8.93 11.12
CA TRP A 257 15.35 -7.54 10.72
C TRP A 257 16.60 -6.87 10.14
N ASP A 258 17.72 -6.93 10.86
CA ASP A 258 18.98 -6.31 10.40
C ASP A 258 19.46 -6.88 9.06
N GLU A 259 19.26 -8.19 8.85
CA GLU A 259 19.65 -8.87 7.62
C GLU A 259 18.80 -8.42 6.44
N ILE A 260 17.48 -8.35 6.59
CA ILE A 260 16.60 -7.96 5.48
C ILE A 260 16.76 -6.46 5.16
N VAL A 261 16.97 -5.61 6.17
CA VAL A 261 17.26 -4.18 5.99
C VAL A 261 18.54 -3.99 5.18
N SER A 262 19.60 -4.77 5.51
CA SER A 262 20.87 -4.69 4.78
C SER A 262 20.78 -5.11 3.31
N ARG A 263 19.82 -5.99 2.95
CA ARG A 263 19.58 -6.45 1.57
C ARG A 263 18.82 -5.44 0.70
N ILE A 264 18.13 -4.48 1.31
CA ILE A 264 17.28 -3.51 0.63
C ILE A 264 17.90 -2.11 0.63
N GLY A 265 18.80 -1.84 1.58
CA GLY A 265 19.39 -0.52 1.80
C GLY A 265 20.15 0.04 0.60
N PRO A 266 20.40 1.38 0.57
CA PRO A 266 21.12 2.04 -0.53
C PRO A 266 22.57 1.60 -0.57
N GLY A 267 22.89 0.55 -1.28
CA GLY A 267 24.26 0.03 -1.40
C GLY A 267 24.38 -1.27 -2.18
N VAL A 268 23.29 -1.95 -2.45
CA VAL A 268 23.30 -3.20 -3.25
C VAL A 268 22.88 -2.86 -4.68
N SER A 269 23.86 -2.40 -5.46
CA SER A 269 23.77 -2.43 -6.93
C SER A 269 24.19 -3.84 -7.37
N GLU A 270 23.28 -4.62 -7.93
CA GLU A 270 23.65 -5.77 -8.77
C GLU A 270 24.13 -5.27 -10.13
#